data_ab44097bbcba3a10122d5a698d4bec88
#
_entry.id   ab44097bbcba3a10122d5a698d4bec88
#
_cell.length_a   1.000
_cell.length_b   1.000
_cell.length_c   1.000
_cell.angle_alpha   90.00
_cell.angle_beta   90.00
_cell.angle_gamma   90.00
#
_symmetry.space_group_name_H-M   'P 1'
#
loop_
_entity.id
_entity.type
_entity.pdbx_description
1 polymer ?
#
loop_
_entity_poly.entity_id
_entity_poly.type
_entity_poly.pdbx_seq_one_letter_code
_entity_poly.pdbx_strand_id
1 'polypeptide(L)'
;MMSPGQNDLVTRVGPDQPAGQLLRHYWQPAALLDEFAADERPVKAVRLLGQDFVLFRDEAGRYGMLDRDCPHRGADLSYGRNENGGLRCLFHGWLFDVKGKCLETPAEPAGSKLCERVSQRAYAVVAKAGILWAYLGAGEPPAFPDFDCFVAPDSHVFAFKGLWECNWLQALEVGIDPAHASFLHVYYEDEDPGDSYGRQFRSASSDTAIPMTKVLREYNQPEIRIEKADWGQRLITLRKIDGEKTHVRVTNTLFPQAFLIPMSDEITISQWHVPVDDTNTYWFTMFTSFGKPIDKKHFRDMRLKTYPAPDYRPIFNRSNRYGYNAQEQKTQTYTGMGMDINIHDQWACETQGPIQDRTREHLGTSDRGIIAYRRMLLDAIAAVQKGERPLMCLDAAAARTLHGPDTVDGVGPAQDWEAYWKGLAERRRANAPWVAPKAPKAA
;
A
#
# COMPACT_ATOMS: atom_id res chain seq x y z
N MET A 1 25.10 6.62 1.81
CA MET A 1 24.59 7.82 1.07
C MET A 1 24.44 7.44 -0.40
N MET A 2 23.35 7.87 -1.01
CA MET A 2 23.15 7.74 -2.46
C MET A 2 23.83 8.90 -3.20
N SER A 3 24.21 8.71 -4.47
CA SER A 3 24.56 9.84 -5.32
C SER A 3 23.30 10.62 -5.74
N PRO A 4 23.42 11.90 -6.16
CA PRO A 4 22.26 12.65 -6.68
C PRO A 4 21.55 11.90 -7.81
N GLY A 5 22.30 11.34 -8.77
CA GLY A 5 21.71 10.56 -9.86
C GLY A 5 20.98 9.30 -9.40
N GLN A 6 21.48 8.59 -8.38
CA GLN A 6 20.77 7.45 -7.80
C GLN A 6 19.50 7.88 -7.07
N ASN A 7 19.50 9.02 -6.37
CA ASN A 7 18.30 9.54 -5.74
C ASN A 7 17.23 9.84 -6.78
N ASP A 8 17.57 10.49 -7.89
CA ASP A 8 16.62 10.75 -8.98
C ASP A 8 16.09 9.45 -9.62
N LEU A 9 16.97 8.47 -9.85
CA LEU A 9 16.61 7.17 -10.43
C LEU A 9 15.49 6.46 -9.64
N VAL A 10 15.50 6.55 -8.30
CA VAL A 10 14.55 5.81 -7.46
C VAL A 10 13.34 6.64 -7.04
N THR A 11 13.34 7.95 -7.24
CA THR A 11 12.27 8.86 -6.75
C THR A 11 11.34 9.37 -7.83
N ARG A 12 11.84 9.56 -9.07
CA ARG A 12 11.06 10.11 -10.19
C ARG A 12 10.21 9.03 -10.84
N VAL A 13 8.90 9.31 -11.02
CA VAL A 13 7.91 8.27 -11.37
C VAL A 13 7.18 8.49 -12.70
N GLY A 14 7.47 9.57 -13.41
CA GLY A 14 6.89 9.84 -14.73
C GLY A 14 7.10 8.70 -15.74
N PRO A 15 6.40 8.70 -16.90
CA PRO A 15 6.47 7.62 -17.89
C PRO A 15 7.89 7.34 -18.40
N ASP A 16 8.70 8.39 -18.54
CA ASP A 16 10.06 8.30 -19.06
C ASP A 16 11.12 8.18 -17.95
N GLN A 17 10.69 8.07 -16.69
CA GLN A 17 11.58 7.98 -15.55
C GLN A 17 11.84 6.52 -15.17
N PRO A 18 13.08 6.14 -14.78
CA PRO A 18 13.44 4.73 -14.54
C PRO A 18 12.58 4.04 -13.48
N ALA A 19 12.36 4.67 -12.30
CA ALA A 19 11.44 4.11 -11.31
C ALA A 19 10.01 4.06 -11.83
N GLY A 20 9.56 5.07 -12.57
CA GLY A 20 8.24 5.07 -13.21
C GLY A 20 8.07 3.93 -14.21
N GLN A 21 9.10 3.63 -15.00
CA GLN A 21 9.10 2.48 -15.91
C GLN A 21 9.04 1.16 -15.13
N LEU A 22 9.85 1.00 -14.08
CA LEU A 22 9.79 -0.18 -13.21
C LEU A 22 8.38 -0.37 -12.61
N LEU A 23 7.82 0.67 -12.00
CA LEU A 23 6.53 0.57 -11.31
C LEU A 23 5.37 0.22 -12.25
N ARG A 24 5.45 0.57 -13.53
CA ARG A 24 4.46 0.20 -14.55
C ARG A 24 4.43 -1.29 -14.89
N HIS A 25 5.44 -2.06 -14.49
CA HIS A 25 5.41 -3.52 -14.62
C HIS A 25 4.50 -4.22 -13.59
N TYR A 26 3.92 -3.48 -12.65
CA TYR A 26 3.10 -4.02 -11.57
C TYR A 26 1.71 -3.40 -11.56
N TRP A 27 0.76 -4.13 -10.99
CA TRP A 27 -0.54 -3.60 -10.67
C TRP A 27 -0.44 -2.45 -9.68
N GLN A 28 -1.09 -1.33 -9.99
CA GLN A 28 -1.14 -0.14 -9.15
C GLN A 28 -2.53 0.00 -8.54
N PRO A 29 -2.66 0.11 -7.20
CA PRO A 29 -3.92 0.56 -6.59
C PRO A 29 -4.34 1.92 -7.17
N ALA A 30 -5.54 1.99 -7.73
CA ALA A 30 -6.05 3.20 -8.38
C ALA A 30 -7.18 3.87 -7.59
N ALA A 31 -8.10 3.09 -7.02
CA ALA A 31 -9.20 3.59 -6.20
C ALA A 31 -9.71 2.50 -5.24
N LEU A 32 -10.45 2.89 -4.21
CA LEU A 32 -11.23 1.95 -3.42
C LEU A 32 -12.50 1.59 -4.17
N LEU A 33 -12.96 0.34 -4.03
CA LEU A 33 -14.27 -0.08 -4.57
C LEU A 33 -15.42 0.75 -3.99
N ASP A 34 -15.29 1.13 -2.72
CA ASP A 34 -16.28 1.94 -2.02
C ASP A 34 -16.52 3.33 -2.64
N GLU A 35 -15.53 3.86 -3.33
CA GLU A 35 -15.65 5.15 -4.04
C GLU A 35 -16.63 5.10 -5.20
N PHE A 36 -17.01 3.89 -5.66
CA PHE A 36 -17.98 3.64 -6.73
C PHE A 36 -19.31 3.06 -6.25
N ALA A 37 -19.38 2.63 -4.98
CA ALA A 37 -20.58 1.97 -4.45
C ALA A 37 -21.69 2.96 -4.10
N ALA A 38 -21.33 4.14 -3.60
CA ALA A 38 -22.25 5.16 -3.07
C ALA A 38 -22.33 6.42 -3.95
N ASP A 39 -21.63 6.46 -5.06
CA ASP A 39 -21.54 7.63 -5.94
C ASP A 39 -22.59 7.51 -7.05
N GLU A 40 -23.48 8.48 -7.13
CA GLU A 40 -24.44 8.62 -8.23
C GLU A 40 -23.73 8.85 -9.59
N ARG A 41 -22.49 9.31 -9.55
CA ARG A 41 -21.64 9.55 -10.72
C ARG A 41 -20.38 8.67 -10.67
N PRO A 42 -20.40 7.47 -11.26
CA PRO A 42 -19.30 6.51 -11.19
C PRO A 42 -18.15 6.84 -12.18
N VAL A 43 -17.72 8.11 -12.21
CA VAL A 43 -16.62 8.60 -13.06
C VAL A 43 -15.69 9.46 -12.20
N LYS A 44 -14.41 9.11 -12.15
CA LYS A 44 -13.40 9.77 -11.31
C LYS A 44 -12.13 10.10 -12.09
N ALA A 45 -11.59 11.30 -11.85
CA ALA A 45 -10.21 11.61 -12.23
C ALA A 45 -9.25 10.85 -11.32
N VAL A 46 -8.26 10.21 -11.89
CA VAL A 46 -7.21 9.49 -11.17
C VAL A 46 -5.85 9.92 -11.72
N ARG A 47 -4.88 10.17 -10.82
CA ARG A 47 -3.50 10.42 -11.19
C ARG A 47 -2.61 9.36 -10.58
N LEU A 48 -1.84 8.66 -11.42
CA LEU A 48 -0.91 7.61 -11.01
C LEU A 48 0.41 7.77 -11.76
N LEU A 49 1.52 7.65 -11.04
CA LEU A 49 2.87 7.69 -11.63
C LEU A 49 3.07 8.93 -12.53
N GLY A 50 2.54 10.09 -12.10
CA GLY A 50 2.65 11.35 -12.83
C GLY A 50 1.77 11.48 -14.06
N GLN A 51 0.87 10.55 -14.34
CA GLN A 51 -0.01 10.54 -15.52
C GLN A 51 -1.48 10.62 -15.10
N ASP A 52 -2.29 11.31 -15.89
CA ASP A 52 -3.70 11.56 -15.63
C ASP A 52 -4.60 10.59 -16.39
N PHE A 53 -5.58 10.03 -15.67
CA PHE A 53 -6.54 9.06 -16.18
C PHE A 53 -7.97 9.43 -15.79
N VAL A 54 -8.92 8.80 -16.46
CA VAL A 54 -10.30 8.69 -16.01
C VAL A 54 -10.63 7.23 -15.72
N LEU A 55 -11.09 6.96 -14.51
CA LEU A 55 -11.59 5.67 -14.06
C LEU A 55 -13.11 5.74 -13.96
N PHE A 56 -13.83 4.79 -14.56
CA PHE A 56 -15.28 4.79 -14.55
C PHE A 56 -15.85 3.39 -14.46
N ARG A 57 -17.10 3.29 -14.00
CA ARG A 57 -17.88 2.06 -13.98
C ARG A 57 -19.07 2.25 -14.90
N ASP A 58 -19.18 1.44 -15.94
CA ASP A 58 -20.31 1.54 -16.89
C ASP A 58 -21.63 1.00 -16.29
N GLU A 59 -22.73 1.17 -17.04
CA GLU A 59 -24.06 0.73 -16.63
C GLU A 59 -24.17 -0.79 -16.46
N ALA A 60 -23.29 -1.56 -17.10
CA ALA A 60 -23.20 -3.03 -16.93
C ALA A 60 -22.32 -3.43 -15.72
N GLY A 61 -21.80 -2.46 -14.95
CA GLY A 61 -20.96 -2.72 -13.79
C GLY A 61 -19.50 -3.01 -14.12
N ARG A 62 -19.04 -2.82 -15.37
CA ARG A 62 -17.67 -3.04 -15.79
C ARG A 62 -16.82 -1.79 -15.50
N TYR A 63 -15.61 -1.99 -15.04
CA TYR A 63 -14.66 -0.89 -14.83
C TYR A 63 -13.81 -0.67 -16.07
N GLY A 64 -13.60 0.61 -16.43
CA GLY A 64 -12.70 1.05 -17.47
C GLY A 64 -11.78 2.16 -16.96
N MET A 65 -10.54 2.16 -17.42
CA MET A 65 -9.59 3.25 -17.18
C MET A 65 -9.00 3.69 -18.51
N LEU A 66 -9.14 4.97 -18.82
CA LEU A 66 -8.70 5.56 -20.09
C LEU A 66 -7.75 6.72 -19.80
N ASP A 67 -6.93 7.13 -20.80
CA ASP A 67 -6.28 8.43 -20.76
C ASP A 67 -7.34 9.52 -20.59
N ARG A 68 -7.05 10.52 -19.77
CA ARG A 68 -8.03 11.53 -19.36
C ARG A 68 -8.42 12.48 -20.49
N ASP A 69 -7.51 12.75 -21.39
CA ASP A 69 -7.72 13.68 -22.49
C ASP A 69 -8.40 13.00 -23.68
N CYS A 70 -9.57 13.50 -24.08
CA CYS A 70 -10.31 13.00 -25.23
C CYS A 70 -9.44 13.08 -26.51
N PRO A 71 -9.28 11.99 -27.28
CA PRO A 71 -8.39 11.96 -28.46
C PRO A 71 -8.85 12.86 -29.60
N HIS A 72 -10.06 13.42 -29.51
CA HIS A 72 -10.54 14.38 -30.48
C HIS A 72 -9.79 15.73 -30.37
N ARG A 73 -9.87 16.39 -29.21
CA ARG A 73 -9.31 17.72 -28.97
C ARG A 73 -8.91 17.98 -27.52
N GLY A 74 -8.53 16.95 -26.76
CA GLY A 74 -8.00 17.07 -25.41
C GLY A 74 -8.98 17.47 -24.31
N ALA A 75 -10.30 17.33 -24.51
CA ALA A 75 -11.27 17.63 -23.46
C ALA A 75 -11.20 16.58 -22.35
N ASP A 76 -11.30 17.01 -21.09
CA ASP A 76 -11.21 16.16 -19.91
C ASP A 76 -12.39 15.19 -19.80
N LEU A 77 -12.14 13.91 -19.98
CA LEU A 77 -13.13 12.83 -19.91
C LEU A 77 -13.63 12.57 -18.49
N SER A 78 -12.95 13.05 -17.45
CA SER A 78 -13.44 12.89 -16.06
C SER A 78 -14.73 13.67 -15.80
N TYR A 79 -15.10 14.60 -16.64
CA TYR A 79 -16.41 15.26 -16.67
C TYR A 79 -17.43 14.53 -17.55
N GLY A 80 -17.03 13.50 -18.28
CA GLY A 80 -17.85 12.76 -19.24
C GLY A 80 -19.12 12.16 -18.64
N ARG A 81 -20.11 11.89 -19.49
CA ARG A 81 -21.35 11.21 -19.11
C ARG A 81 -21.16 9.70 -19.21
N ASN A 82 -21.57 8.99 -18.18
CA ASN A 82 -21.60 7.53 -18.19
C ASN A 82 -22.96 7.08 -18.75
N GLU A 83 -23.00 6.67 -20.02
CA GLU A 83 -24.23 6.29 -20.71
C GLU A 83 -23.92 5.40 -21.92
N ASN A 84 -24.92 4.63 -22.37
CA ASN A 84 -24.86 3.78 -23.56
C ASN A 84 -23.65 2.82 -23.59
N GLY A 85 -23.29 2.27 -22.41
CA GLY A 85 -22.21 1.30 -22.25
C GLY A 85 -20.81 1.88 -22.31
N GLY A 86 -20.65 3.19 -22.09
CA GLY A 86 -19.35 3.86 -22.12
C GLY A 86 -19.32 5.25 -21.51
N LEU A 87 -18.23 5.94 -21.74
CA LEU A 87 -17.98 7.30 -21.28
C LEU A 87 -18.06 8.28 -22.45
N ARG A 88 -19.00 9.22 -22.38
CA ARG A 88 -19.25 10.22 -23.43
C ARG A 88 -18.57 11.54 -23.11
N CYS A 89 -17.73 11.99 -24.03
CA CYS A 89 -17.10 13.32 -23.98
C CYS A 89 -18.15 14.42 -24.10
N LEU A 90 -18.09 15.43 -23.22
CA LEU A 90 -19.05 16.53 -23.23
C LEU A 90 -18.86 17.50 -24.40
N PHE A 91 -17.66 17.52 -25.02
CA PHE A 91 -17.35 18.55 -26.02
C PHE A 91 -18.05 18.27 -27.36
N HIS A 92 -17.95 17.03 -27.91
CA HIS A 92 -18.55 16.68 -29.20
C HIS A 92 -19.28 15.33 -29.19
N GLY A 93 -19.57 14.78 -27.99
CA GLY A 93 -20.36 13.56 -27.86
C GLY A 93 -19.65 12.25 -28.21
N TRP A 94 -18.33 12.25 -28.45
CA TRP A 94 -17.61 11.02 -28.72
C TRP A 94 -17.73 10.07 -27.55
N LEU A 95 -18.09 8.81 -27.82
CA LEU A 95 -18.36 7.79 -26.83
C LEU A 95 -17.30 6.69 -26.89
N PHE A 96 -16.75 6.32 -25.74
CA PHE A 96 -15.73 5.26 -25.62
C PHE A 96 -16.17 4.22 -24.63
N ASP A 97 -16.02 2.93 -24.98
CA ASP A 97 -16.26 1.82 -24.06
C ASP A 97 -15.12 1.66 -23.03
N VAL A 98 -15.26 0.68 -22.11
CA VAL A 98 -14.27 0.38 -21.06
C VAL A 98 -12.91 -0.10 -21.61
N LYS A 99 -12.83 -0.46 -22.89
CA LYS A 99 -11.60 -0.86 -23.59
C LYS A 99 -11.07 0.26 -24.50
N GLY A 100 -11.68 1.45 -24.47
CA GLY A 100 -11.28 2.60 -25.26
C GLY A 100 -11.73 2.56 -26.71
N LYS A 101 -12.54 1.57 -27.11
CA LYS A 101 -13.12 1.55 -28.45
C LYS A 101 -14.09 2.70 -28.62
N CYS A 102 -13.95 3.48 -29.69
CA CYS A 102 -14.93 4.49 -30.04
C CYS A 102 -16.23 3.80 -30.50
N LEU A 103 -17.34 4.18 -29.86
CA LEU A 103 -18.68 3.65 -30.15
C LEU A 103 -19.49 4.60 -31.03
N GLU A 104 -19.32 5.93 -30.80
CA GLU A 104 -20.06 6.97 -31.50
C GLU A 104 -19.23 8.23 -31.74
N THR A 105 -19.46 8.86 -32.88
CA THR A 105 -18.99 10.20 -33.24
C THR A 105 -20.18 11.00 -33.81
N PRO A 106 -21.15 11.44 -32.96
CA PRO A 106 -22.49 11.86 -33.40
C PRO A 106 -22.51 13.14 -34.23
N ALA A 107 -21.47 13.97 -34.20
CA ALA A 107 -21.37 15.17 -34.99
C ALA A 107 -20.87 14.91 -36.44
N GLU A 108 -20.47 13.67 -36.75
CA GLU A 108 -20.00 13.33 -38.09
C GLU A 108 -21.17 13.01 -39.02
N PRO A 109 -20.98 13.25 -40.35
CA PRO A 109 -22.00 12.92 -41.36
C PRO A 109 -22.35 11.42 -41.37
N ALA A 110 -23.56 11.09 -41.76
CA ALA A 110 -24.01 9.71 -41.93
C ALA A 110 -23.05 8.96 -42.89
N GLY A 111 -22.59 7.78 -42.45
CA GLY A 111 -21.63 6.98 -43.21
C GLY A 111 -20.15 7.32 -42.94
N SER A 112 -19.85 8.26 -42.07
CA SER A 112 -18.48 8.51 -41.60
C SER A 112 -17.89 7.23 -40.98
N LYS A 113 -16.64 6.93 -41.36
CA LYS A 113 -15.86 5.82 -40.75
C LYS A 113 -14.87 6.28 -39.70
N LEU A 114 -15.04 7.51 -39.20
CA LEU A 114 -14.12 8.10 -38.23
C LEU A 114 -14.08 7.24 -36.91
N CYS A 115 -15.25 6.85 -36.42
CA CYS A 115 -15.39 6.02 -35.23
C CYS A 115 -14.63 4.67 -35.33
N GLU A 116 -14.51 4.09 -36.53
CA GLU A 116 -13.76 2.85 -36.78
C GLU A 116 -12.22 3.04 -36.70
N ARG A 117 -11.76 4.29 -36.85
CA ARG A 117 -10.33 4.66 -36.93
C ARG A 117 -9.78 5.27 -35.65
N VAL A 118 -10.66 5.59 -34.72
CA VAL A 118 -10.30 6.26 -33.47
C VAL A 118 -10.49 5.31 -32.29
N SER A 119 -9.55 5.32 -31.37
CA SER A 119 -9.69 4.68 -30.07
C SER A 119 -9.07 5.57 -29.01
N GLN A 120 -9.55 5.44 -27.78
CA GLN A 120 -8.89 6.02 -26.62
C GLN A 120 -7.96 4.96 -26.01
N ARG A 121 -6.80 5.41 -25.52
CA ARG A 121 -5.90 4.49 -24.81
C ARG A 121 -6.58 4.01 -23.53
N ALA A 122 -6.60 2.68 -23.35
CA ALA A 122 -7.23 2.02 -22.22
C ALA A 122 -6.23 1.16 -21.45
N TYR A 123 -6.51 0.95 -20.19
CA TYR A 123 -5.65 0.23 -19.26
C TYR A 123 -6.47 -0.89 -18.59
N ALA A 124 -5.82 -2.04 -18.34
CA ALA A 124 -6.47 -3.14 -17.65
C ALA A 124 -6.81 -2.74 -16.21
N VAL A 125 -8.04 -3.04 -15.78
CA VAL A 125 -8.53 -2.78 -14.42
C VAL A 125 -9.12 -4.05 -13.84
N VAL A 126 -8.78 -4.36 -12.59
CA VAL A 126 -9.27 -5.51 -11.84
C VAL A 126 -9.71 -5.07 -10.44
N ALA A 127 -10.89 -5.54 -10.01
CA ALA A 127 -11.35 -5.39 -8.65
C ALA A 127 -10.82 -6.54 -7.78
N LYS A 128 -10.05 -6.25 -6.73
CA LYS A 128 -9.52 -7.28 -5.83
C LYS A 128 -9.30 -6.70 -4.42
N ALA A 129 -9.75 -7.44 -3.41
CA ALA A 129 -9.55 -7.10 -1.99
C ALA A 129 -10.01 -5.67 -1.61
N GLY A 130 -11.14 -5.21 -2.15
CA GLY A 130 -11.69 -3.87 -1.88
C GLY A 130 -11.05 -2.72 -2.66
N ILE A 131 -10.11 -3.01 -3.57
CA ILE A 131 -9.36 -2.02 -4.36
C ILE A 131 -9.55 -2.29 -5.85
N LEU A 132 -9.62 -1.22 -6.64
CA LEU A 132 -9.46 -1.24 -8.10
C LEU A 132 -7.98 -1.09 -8.43
N TRP A 133 -7.44 -2.08 -9.10
CA TRP A 133 -6.04 -2.15 -9.52
C TRP A 133 -5.95 -1.87 -11.01
N ALA A 134 -5.03 -1.00 -11.40
CA ALA A 134 -4.75 -0.67 -12.79
C ALA A 134 -3.36 -1.17 -13.21
N TYR A 135 -3.23 -1.65 -14.44
CA TYR A 135 -1.95 -2.01 -15.03
C TYR A 135 -1.57 -0.99 -16.11
N LEU A 136 -0.46 -0.30 -15.89
CA LEU A 136 0.00 0.79 -16.76
C LEU A 136 1.12 0.38 -17.72
N GLY A 137 1.57 -0.87 -17.64
CA GLY A 137 2.63 -1.41 -18.48
C GLY A 137 2.17 -1.77 -19.89
N ALA A 138 3.12 -2.18 -20.70
CA ALA A 138 2.86 -2.75 -22.03
C ALA A 138 2.64 -4.26 -21.93
N GLY A 139 1.80 -4.80 -22.81
CA GLY A 139 1.52 -6.23 -22.90
C GLY A 139 0.58 -6.76 -21.82
N GLU A 140 0.67 -8.06 -21.57
CA GLU A 140 -0.18 -8.73 -20.58
C GLU A 140 0.25 -8.40 -19.16
N PRO A 141 -0.70 -8.07 -18.27
CA PRO A 141 -0.38 -7.79 -16.86
C PRO A 141 0.12 -9.05 -16.14
N PRO A 142 0.97 -8.87 -15.11
CA PRO A 142 1.41 -9.98 -14.28
C PRO A 142 0.24 -10.57 -13.49
N ALA A 143 0.35 -11.85 -13.10
CA ALA A 143 -0.61 -12.47 -12.21
C ALA A 143 -0.47 -11.92 -10.78
N PHE A 144 -1.59 -11.81 -10.07
CA PHE A 144 -1.55 -11.53 -8.64
C PHE A 144 -1.04 -12.77 -7.88
N PRO A 145 -0.11 -12.59 -6.92
CA PRO A 145 0.28 -13.68 -6.04
C PRO A 145 -0.89 -14.10 -5.13
N ASP A 146 -0.87 -15.35 -4.67
CA ASP A 146 -1.85 -15.84 -3.70
C ASP A 146 -1.51 -15.39 -2.26
N PHE A 147 -1.20 -14.10 -2.10
CA PHE A 147 -0.99 -13.50 -0.79
C PHE A 147 -2.29 -13.50 0.01
N ASP A 148 -2.17 -13.63 1.33
CA ASP A 148 -3.32 -13.74 2.23
C ASP A 148 -4.34 -12.59 2.03
N CYS A 149 -3.88 -11.37 1.84
CA CYS A 149 -4.73 -10.21 1.56
C CYS A 149 -5.52 -10.31 0.23
N PHE A 150 -5.08 -11.13 -0.71
CA PHE A 150 -5.73 -11.32 -2.00
C PHE A 150 -6.62 -12.56 -2.07
N VAL A 151 -6.42 -13.53 -1.19
CA VAL A 151 -7.19 -14.78 -1.18
C VAL A 151 -8.20 -14.86 -0.03
N ALA A 152 -8.09 -13.99 0.96
CA ALA A 152 -9.05 -13.91 2.05
C ALA A 152 -10.46 -13.55 1.54
N PRO A 153 -11.52 -14.11 2.15
CA PRO A 153 -12.90 -13.75 1.82
C PRO A 153 -13.17 -12.27 2.02
N ASP A 154 -14.10 -11.73 1.24
CA ASP A 154 -14.45 -10.30 1.33
C ASP A 154 -14.82 -9.85 2.75
N SER A 155 -15.50 -10.69 3.53
CA SER A 155 -15.83 -10.41 4.93
C SER A 155 -14.62 -10.26 5.86
N HIS A 156 -13.44 -10.74 5.46
CA HIS A 156 -12.21 -10.72 6.25
C HIS A 156 -11.18 -9.71 5.74
N VAL A 157 -11.54 -8.88 4.76
CA VAL A 157 -10.67 -7.84 4.23
C VAL A 157 -11.38 -6.49 4.28
N PHE A 158 -10.69 -5.47 4.76
CA PHE A 158 -11.12 -4.07 4.69
C PHE A 158 -10.01 -3.24 4.05
N ALA A 159 -10.35 -2.49 2.99
CA ALA A 159 -9.42 -1.59 2.31
C ALA A 159 -9.71 -0.13 2.65
N PHE A 160 -8.65 0.67 2.78
CA PHE A 160 -8.72 2.12 2.94
C PHE A 160 -7.50 2.79 2.32
N LYS A 161 -7.53 4.12 2.16
CA LYS A 161 -6.40 4.90 1.65
C LYS A 161 -6.27 6.24 2.37
N GLY A 162 -5.09 6.85 2.25
CA GLY A 162 -4.84 8.23 2.69
C GLY A 162 -3.75 8.87 1.86
N LEU A 163 -3.81 10.18 1.70
CA LEU A 163 -2.84 10.97 0.94
C LEU A 163 -1.75 11.52 1.86
N TRP A 164 -0.48 11.34 1.47
CA TRP A 164 0.67 12.04 2.04
C TRP A 164 1.33 12.92 0.99
N GLU A 165 1.74 14.13 1.39
CA GLU A 165 2.37 15.12 0.52
C GLU A 165 3.91 14.95 0.53
N CYS A 166 4.35 13.76 0.13
CA CYS A 166 5.76 13.43 -0.02
C CYS A 166 5.98 12.32 -1.06
N ASN A 167 7.25 12.12 -1.42
CA ASN A 167 7.65 11.08 -2.37
C ASN A 167 7.34 9.67 -1.83
N TRP A 168 6.95 8.79 -2.73
CA TRP A 168 6.55 7.42 -2.45
C TRP A 168 7.61 6.60 -1.71
N LEU A 169 8.89 6.85 -2.01
CA LEU A 169 9.98 6.06 -1.46
C LEU A 169 10.18 6.36 0.04
N GLN A 170 10.16 7.63 0.47
CA GLN A 170 10.24 7.96 1.88
C GLN A 170 9.00 7.52 2.65
N ALA A 171 7.83 7.57 2.00
CA ALA A 171 6.58 7.04 2.56
C ALA A 171 6.62 5.51 2.75
N LEU A 172 7.25 4.77 1.82
CA LEU A 172 7.45 3.33 1.96
C LEU A 172 8.50 2.98 3.02
N GLU A 173 9.60 3.74 3.06
CA GLU A 173 10.75 3.46 3.93
C GLU A 173 10.40 3.51 5.42
N VAL A 174 9.41 4.30 5.84
CA VAL A 174 8.96 4.30 7.24
C VAL A 174 8.41 2.92 7.66
N GLY A 175 7.71 2.22 6.77
CA GLY A 175 7.19 0.87 7.06
C GLY A 175 8.26 -0.23 7.00
N ILE A 176 9.43 0.06 6.42
CA ILE A 176 10.58 -0.86 6.39
C ILE A 176 11.46 -0.70 7.65
N ASP A 177 11.41 0.46 8.30
CA ASP A 177 12.18 0.75 9.50
C ASP A 177 11.52 0.17 10.76
N PRO A 178 12.14 -0.80 11.46
CA PRO A 178 11.57 -1.33 12.70
C PRO A 178 11.93 -0.50 13.95
N ALA A 179 12.85 0.45 13.84
CA ALA A 179 13.35 1.21 14.98
C ALA A 179 12.50 2.46 15.28
N HIS A 180 11.89 3.09 14.26
CA HIS A 180 11.09 4.31 14.43
C HIS A 180 9.96 4.14 15.44
N ALA A 181 9.32 2.96 15.48
CA ALA A 181 8.19 2.69 16.36
C ALA A 181 8.54 2.80 17.86
N SER A 182 9.82 2.63 18.21
CA SER A 182 10.31 2.78 19.59
C SER A 182 10.42 4.24 20.07
N PHE A 183 10.17 5.20 19.18
CA PHE A 183 10.13 6.63 19.46
C PHE A 183 8.85 7.25 18.92
N LEU A 184 8.65 7.18 17.62
CA LEU A 184 7.54 7.84 16.93
C LEU A 184 6.15 7.43 17.45
N HIS A 185 5.99 6.16 17.84
CA HIS A 185 4.72 5.59 18.30
C HIS A 185 4.69 5.28 19.80
N VAL A 186 5.50 5.96 20.59
CA VAL A 186 5.53 5.75 22.05
C VAL A 186 4.40 6.51 22.73
N TYR A 187 3.65 5.77 23.55
CA TYR A 187 2.71 6.27 24.53
C TYR A 187 3.34 6.15 25.92
N TYR A 188 3.10 7.10 26.80
CA TYR A 188 3.68 7.11 28.15
C TYR A 188 2.93 6.23 29.15
N GLU A 189 1.66 5.98 28.88
CA GLU A 189 0.87 5.03 29.65
C GLU A 189 0.92 3.64 29.00
N ASP A 190 1.02 2.61 29.83
CA ASP A 190 0.98 1.23 29.36
C ASP A 190 -0.46 0.85 29.02
N GLU A 191 -0.63 0.22 27.86
CA GLU A 191 -1.89 -0.38 27.46
C GLU A 191 -2.09 -1.72 28.19
N ASP A 192 -3.36 -2.15 28.37
CA ASP A 192 -3.67 -3.51 28.73
C ASP A 192 -3.09 -4.48 27.68
N PRO A 193 -2.43 -5.59 28.08
CA PRO A 193 -1.92 -6.58 27.14
C PRO A 193 -2.98 -7.13 26.17
N GLY A 194 -4.25 -7.17 26.62
CA GLY A 194 -5.40 -7.54 25.78
C GLY A 194 -5.82 -6.45 24.79
N ASP A 195 -5.33 -5.21 24.96
CA ASP A 195 -5.62 -4.06 24.12
C ASP A 195 -4.32 -3.43 23.63
N SER A 196 -3.56 -4.15 22.83
CA SER A 196 -2.19 -3.80 22.44
C SER A 196 -2.07 -2.62 21.47
N TYR A 197 -0.85 -2.35 21.03
CA TYR A 197 -0.46 -1.31 20.08
C TYR A 197 -1.37 -1.20 18.85
N GLY A 198 -1.76 0.02 18.49
CA GLY A 198 -2.64 0.27 17.35
C GLY A 198 -4.12 -0.05 17.62
N ARG A 199 -4.58 0.07 18.86
CA ARG A 199 -5.96 -0.26 19.28
C ARG A 199 -7.07 0.31 18.42
N GLN A 200 -6.86 1.45 17.76
CA GLN A 200 -7.83 2.02 16.83
C GLN A 200 -8.16 1.10 15.64
N PHE A 201 -7.31 0.10 15.38
CA PHE A 201 -7.49 -0.87 14.29
C PHE A 201 -7.83 -2.28 14.79
N ARG A 202 -8.02 -2.47 16.11
CA ARG A 202 -8.13 -3.81 16.69
C ARG A 202 -9.53 -4.25 16.98
N SER A 203 -9.75 -5.53 16.66
CA SER A 203 -10.86 -6.33 17.16
C SER A 203 -10.41 -7.53 17.98
N ALA A 204 -9.10 -7.73 18.14
CA ALA A 204 -8.52 -8.92 18.77
C ALA A 204 -7.41 -8.56 19.77
N SER A 205 -7.26 -9.41 20.80
CA SER A 205 -6.22 -9.28 21.82
C SER A 205 -4.83 -9.61 21.29
N SER A 206 -3.81 -9.12 21.99
CA SER A 206 -2.41 -9.50 21.74
C SER A 206 -2.06 -10.82 22.40
N ASP A 207 -1.16 -11.61 21.77
CA ASP A 207 -0.59 -12.86 22.33
C ASP A 207 0.56 -12.57 23.33
N THR A 208 0.72 -11.33 23.76
CA THR A 208 1.78 -10.97 24.70
C THR A 208 1.23 -10.67 26.10
N ALA A 209 1.93 -11.13 27.14
CA ALA A 209 1.66 -10.77 28.52
C ALA A 209 2.25 -9.40 28.91
N ILE A 210 2.99 -8.75 28.01
CA ILE A 210 3.62 -7.44 28.23
C ILE A 210 2.99 -6.45 27.25
N PRO A 211 2.52 -5.28 27.70
CA PRO A 211 1.99 -4.25 26.81
C PRO A 211 2.99 -3.87 25.74
N MET A 212 2.54 -3.78 24.47
CA MET A 212 3.42 -3.43 23.35
C MET A 212 4.01 -2.03 23.51
N THR A 213 3.25 -1.10 24.06
CA THR A 213 3.72 0.25 24.39
C THR A 213 4.92 0.23 25.33
N LYS A 214 4.91 -0.65 26.33
CA LYS A 214 6.04 -0.88 27.22
C LYS A 214 7.24 -1.48 26.50
N VAL A 215 7.02 -2.50 25.67
CA VAL A 215 8.09 -3.15 24.90
C VAL A 215 8.79 -2.15 24.00
N LEU A 216 8.05 -1.33 23.27
CA LEU A 216 8.62 -0.32 22.36
C LEU A 216 9.39 0.77 23.11
N ARG A 217 8.87 1.24 24.25
CA ARG A 217 9.47 2.30 25.05
C ARG A 217 10.74 1.86 25.77
N GLU A 218 10.70 0.69 26.42
CA GLU A 218 11.79 0.24 27.30
C GLU A 218 12.89 -0.53 26.55
N TYR A 219 12.56 -1.20 25.44
CA TYR A 219 13.50 -2.02 24.66
C TYR A 219 13.71 -1.44 23.27
N ASN A 220 14.22 -0.20 23.22
CA ASN A 220 14.31 0.62 22.02
C ASN A 220 15.53 0.34 21.12
N GLN A 221 16.35 -0.68 21.44
CA GLN A 221 17.51 -1.07 20.64
C GLN A 221 17.29 -2.47 20.01
N PRO A 222 16.52 -2.56 18.93
CA PRO A 222 16.24 -3.84 18.30
C PRO A 222 17.48 -4.42 17.60
N GLU A 223 17.69 -5.74 17.71
CA GLU A 223 18.49 -6.49 16.76
C GLU A 223 17.66 -6.75 15.51
N ILE A 224 18.18 -6.36 14.34
CA ILE A 224 17.45 -6.47 13.07
C ILE A 224 18.13 -7.52 12.19
N ARG A 225 17.40 -8.54 11.77
CA ARG A 225 17.81 -9.55 10.81
C ARG A 225 17.00 -9.42 9.55
N ILE A 226 17.66 -9.62 8.40
CA ILE A 226 17.04 -9.50 7.08
C ILE A 226 17.25 -10.82 6.35
N GLU A 227 16.16 -11.35 5.83
CA GLU A 227 16.14 -12.51 4.97
C GLU A 227 15.65 -12.09 3.58
N LYS A 228 16.39 -12.45 2.53
CA LYS A 228 15.90 -12.32 1.16
C LYS A 228 14.76 -13.32 0.96
N ALA A 229 13.69 -12.88 0.31
CA ALA A 229 12.51 -13.69 0.02
C ALA A 229 12.06 -13.48 -1.43
N ASP A 230 11.27 -14.42 -1.96
CA ASP A 230 10.76 -14.37 -3.33
C ASP A 230 9.83 -13.17 -3.58
N TRP A 231 9.22 -12.63 -2.52
CA TRP A 231 8.38 -11.43 -2.57
C TRP A 231 9.14 -10.13 -2.28
N GLY A 232 10.44 -10.18 -1.95
CA GLY A 232 11.25 -9.04 -1.55
C GLY A 232 12.14 -9.37 -0.37
N GLN A 233 11.79 -8.93 0.86
CA GLN A 233 12.56 -9.24 2.06
C GLN A 233 11.67 -9.43 3.28
N ARG A 234 12.12 -10.30 4.21
CA ARG A 234 11.58 -10.42 5.56
C ARG A 234 12.51 -9.73 6.54
N LEU A 235 11.93 -8.96 7.46
CA LEU A 235 12.63 -8.35 8.57
C LEU A 235 12.20 -9.04 9.86
N ILE A 236 13.17 -9.52 10.63
CA ILE A 236 12.96 -10.10 11.95
C ILE A 236 13.61 -9.15 12.95
N THR A 237 12.78 -8.58 13.80
CA THR A 237 13.20 -7.60 14.81
C THR A 237 13.11 -8.25 16.18
N LEU A 238 14.24 -8.29 16.88
CA LEU A 238 14.35 -8.91 18.21
C LEU A 238 14.66 -7.84 19.25
N ARG A 239 13.88 -7.82 20.35
CA ARG A 239 14.15 -6.99 21.52
C ARG A 239 14.29 -7.90 22.74
N LYS A 240 15.48 -7.94 23.30
CA LYS A 240 15.75 -8.74 24.51
C LYS A 240 15.08 -8.08 25.70
N ILE A 241 14.12 -8.76 26.31
CA ILE A 241 13.39 -8.28 27.50
C ILE A 241 14.19 -8.65 28.75
N ASP A 242 14.61 -9.92 28.85
CA ASP A 242 15.45 -10.44 29.90
C ASP A 242 16.26 -11.65 29.39
N GLY A 243 16.90 -12.39 30.26
CA GLY A 243 17.67 -13.58 29.88
C GLY A 243 16.84 -14.75 29.34
N GLU A 244 15.54 -14.75 29.58
CA GLU A 244 14.61 -15.83 29.22
C GLU A 244 13.65 -15.46 28.09
N LYS A 245 13.35 -14.17 27.94
CA LYS A 245 12.31 -13.65 27.02
C LYS A 245 12.85 -12.69 25.98
N THR A 246 12.36 -12.84 24.78
CA THR A 246 12.62 -11.94 23.64
C THR A 246 11.31 -11.58 22.95
N HIS A 247 11.10 -10.31 22.70
CA HIS A 247 10.08 -9.85 21.80
C HIS A 247 10.53 -10.09 20.35
N VAL A 248 9.67 -10.73 19.57
CA VAL A 248 9.90 -11.03 18.16
C VAL A 248 8.83 -10.36 17.32
N ARG A 249 9.27 -9.50 16.42
CA ARG A 249 8.37 -8.90 15.42
C ARG A 249 8.86 -9.27 14.01
N VAL A 250 8.00 -9.90 13.24
CA VAL A 250 8.26 -10.29 11.85
C VAL A 250 7.41 -9.44 10.92
N THR A 251 8.07 -8.71 10.04
CA THR A 251 7.46 -7.87 9.01
C THR A 251 8.04 -8.23 7.65
N ASN A 252 7.40 -7.80 6.55
CA ASN A 252 7.88 -8.08 5.21
C ASN A 252 7.79 -6.82 4.33
N THR A 253 8.76 -6.64 3.46
CA THR A 253 8.66 -5.71 2.33
C THR A 253 8.26 -6.49 1.10
N LEU A 254 7.14 -6.11 0.49
CA LEU A 254 6.63 -6.68 -0.74
C LEU A 254 7.08 -5.81 -1.90
N PHE A 255 7.98 -6.33 -2.71
CA PHE A 255 8.52 -5.59 -3.84
C PHE A 255 7.45 -5.32 -4.90
N PRO A 256 7.37 -4.11 -5.52
CA PRO A 256 8.28 -3.00 -5.34
C PRO A 256 7.89 -2.01 -4.23
N GLN A 257 6.63 -1.87 -3.86
CA GLN A 257 6.17 -0.66 -3.19
C GLN A 257 5.19 -0.93 -2.03
N ALA A 258 5.31 -2.10 -1.39
CA ALA A 258 4.44 -2.42 -0.27
C ALA A 258 5.20 -3.04 0.91
N PHE A 259 4.57 -3.00 2.07
CA PHE A 259 5.00 -3.74 3.24
C PHE A 259 3.83 -4.51 3.87
N LEU A 260 4.17 -5.49 4.68
CA LEU A 260 3.23 -6.29 5.45
C LEU A 260 3.67 -6.34 6.90
N ILE A 261 2.79 -5.92 7.81
CA ILE A 261 3.06 -5.84 9.25
C ILE A 261 1.96 -6.52 10.07
N PRO A 262 2.27 -7.05 11.25
CA PRO A 262 1.27 -7.52 12.20
C PRO A 262 0.62 -6.33 12.89
N MET A 263 -0.70 -6.36 13.03
CA MET A 263 -1.45 -5.39 13.83
C MET A 263 -1.93 -6.02 15.15
N SER A 264 -2.32 -7.29 15.10
CA SER A 264 -2.66 -8.12 16.25
C SER A 264 -2.43 -9.59 15.89
N ASP A 265 -2.77 -10.51 16.79
CA ASP A 265 -2.69 -11.94 16.51
C ASP A 265 -3.60 -12.39 15.38
N GLU A 266 -4.70 -11.68 15.17
CA GLU A 266 -5.70 -12.00 14.15
C GLU A 266 -5.61 -11.12 12.92
N ILE A 267 -5.07 -9.88 13.01
CA ILE A 267 -5.12 -8.91 11.91
C ILE A 267 -3.72 -8.57 11.40
N THR A 268 -3.55 -8.66 10.09
CA THR A 268 -2.37 -8.15 9.37
C THR A 268 -2.73 -6.91 8.56
N ILE A 269 -1.74 -6.05 8.34
CA ILE A 269 -1.82 -4.90 7.44
C ILE A 269 -0.91 -5.14 6.26
N SER A 270 -1.47 -5.07 5.05
CA SER A 270 -0.71 -4.98 3.80
C SER A 270 -0.90 -3.58 3.24
N GLN A 271 0.18 -2.82 3.05
CA GLN A 271 0.08 -1.41 2.65
C GLN A 271 0.97 -1.11 1.45
N TRP A 272 0.34 -0.58 0.38
CA TRP A 272 0.99 -0.10 -0.84
C TRP A 272 1.19 1.39 -0.79
N HIS A 273 2.36 1.87 -1.17
CA HIS A 273 2.66 3.30 -1.35
C HIS A 273 2.70 3.62 -2.83
N VAL A 274 1.64 4.27 -3.31
CA VAL A 274 1.37 4.47 -4.73
C VAL A 274 1.65 5.91 -5.11
N PRO A 275 2.67 6.19 -5.92
CA PRO A 275 2.94 7.56 -6.35
C PRO A 275 1.77 8.15 -7.15
N VAL A 276 1.23 9.27 -6.70
CA VAL A 276 0.38 10.15 -7.51
C VAL A 276 1.28 10.82 -8.55
N ASP A 277 2.35 11.42 -8.06
CA ASP A 277 3.44 12.03 -8.81
C ASP A 277 4.75 11.96 -7.98
N ASP A 278 5.77 12.75 -8.31
CA ASP A 278 7.05 12.74 -7.62
C ASP A 278 6.98 13.19 -6.16
N THR A 279 5.94 13.91 -5.76
CA THR A 279 5.83 14.61 -4.47
C THR A 279 4.58 14.30 -3.67
N ASN A 280 3.70 13.46 -4.20
CA ASN A 280 2.45 13.05 -3.56
C ASN A 280 2.27 11.54 -3.69
N THR A 281 1.83 10.90 -2.62
CA THR A 281 1.69 9.45 -2.52
C THR A 281 0.39 9.09 -1.82
N TYR A 282 -0.41 8.21 -2.41
CA TYR A 282 -1.43 7.49 -1.66
C TYR A 282 -0.82 6.25 -1.02
N TRP A 283 -1.11 6.04 0.27
CA TRP A 283 -1.02 4.71 0.84
C TRP A 283 -2.39 4.02 0.72
N PHE A 284 -2.38 2.79 0.23
CA PHE A 284 -3.54 1.90 0.20
C PHE A 284 -3.28 0.75 1.15
N THR A 285 -4.16 0.60 2.12
CA THR A 285 -4.04 -0.43 3.16
C THR A 285 -5.15 -1.45 3.04
N MET A 286 -4.80 -2.73 3.17
CA MET A 286 -5.73 -3.83 3.39
C MET A 286 -5.50 -4.42 4.76
N PHE A 287 -6.53 -4.40 5.59
CA PHE A 287 -6.60 -5.14 6.85
C PHE A 287 -7.14 -6.52 6.54
N THR A 288 -6.39 -7.57 6.89
CA THR A 288 -6.78 -8.96 6.66
C THR A 288 -6.93 -9.68 7.99
N SER A 289 -8.14 -10.19 8.27
CA SER A 289 -8.42 -10.92 9.49
C SER A 289 -8.31 -12.43 9.28
N PHE A 290 -7.56 -13.10 10.14
CA PHE A 290 -7.45 -14.55 10.22
C PHE A 290 -8.47 -15.17 11.19
N GLY A 291 -9.13 -14.36 11.99
CA GLY A 291 -10.14 -14.78 12.94
C GLY A 291 -11.55 -14.39 12.50
N LYS A 292 -12.13 -13.40 13.15
CA LYS A 292 -13.49 -12.93 12.90
C LYS A 292 -13.58 -12.04 11.66
N PRO A 293 -14.75 -12.00 10.99
CA PRO A 293 -15.03 -11.00 9.98
C PRO A 293 -14.80 -9.56 10.50
N ILE A 294 -14.36 -8.68 9.61
CA ILE A 294 -14.09 -7.27 9.94
C ILE A 294 -15.40 -6.47 9.87
N ASP A 295 -15.68 -5.66 10.89
CA ASP A 295 -16.73 -4.64 10.83
C ASP A 295 -16.30 -3.48 9.93
N LYS A 296 -16.48 -3.66 8.62
CA LYS A 296 -16.07 -2.70 7.60
C LYS A 296 -16.69 -1.32 7.79
N LYS A 297 -17.96 -1.26 8.27
CA LYS A 297 -18.63 0.01 8.51
C LYS A 297 -17.96 0.77 9.63
N HIS A 298 -17.70 0.12 10.76
CA HIS A 298 -16.99 0.73 11.90
C HIS A 298 -15.62 1.26 11.51
N PHE A 299 -14.80 0.42 10.84
CA PHE A 299 -13.47 0.83 10.39
C PHE A 299 -13.51 2.00 9.41
N ARG A 300 -14.42 1.97 8.45
CA ARG A 300 -14.59 3.07 7.48
C ARG A 300 -14.99 4.36 8.16
N ASP A 301 -16.01 4.34 9.01
CA ASP A 301 -16.50 5.52 9.73
C ASP A 301 -15.40 6.14 10.62
N MET A 302 -14.59 5.31 11.23
CA MET A 302 -13.44 5.73 12.03
C MET A 302 -12.37 6.40 11.15
N ARG A 303 -11.98 5.77 10.03
CA ARG A 303 -10.94 6.30 9.16
C ARG A 303 -11.35 7.58 8.43
N LEU A 304 -12.61 7.70 8.01
CA LEU A 304 -13.13 8.90 7.35
C LEU A 304 -13.12 10.13 8.27
N LYS A 305 -13.08 9.98 9.59
CA LYS A 305 -12.92 11.10 10.53
C LYS A 305 -11.55 11.77 10.39
N THR A 306 -10.51 11.00 10.08
CA THR A 306 -9.14 11.50 9.91
C THR A 306 -8.82 11.78 8.45
N TYR A 307 -9.35 10.96 7.53
CA TYR A 307 -9.08 11.01 6.08
C TYR A 307 -10.39 11.15 5.31
N PRO A 308 -11.02 12.33 5.28
CA PRO A 308 -12.32 12.52 4.64
C PRO A 308 -12.25 12.33 3.12
N ALA A 309 -13.30 11.71 2.56
CA ALA A 309 -13.51 11.66 1.12
C ALA A 309 -13.84 13.08 0.57
N PRO A 310 -13.63 13.36 -0.73
CA PRO A 310 -13.19 12.42 -1.76
C PRO A 310 -11.68 12.23 -1.87
N ASP A 311 -10.87 13.15 -1.31
CA ASP A 311 -9.43 13.22 -1.56
C ASP A 311 -8.61 12.38 -0.57
N TYR A 312 -9.22 11.95 0.54
CA TYR A 312 -8.56 11.21 1.62
C TYR A 312 -7.31 11.91 2.15
N ARG A 313 -7.30 13.24 2.08
CA ARG A 313 -6.28 14.08 2.69
C ARG A 313 -6.52 14.16 4.19
N PRO A 314 -5.52 13.90 5.05
CA PRO A 314 -5.73 13.92 6.47
C PRO A 314 -6.08 15.32 6.98
N ILE A 315 -6.99 15.38 7.97
CA ILE A 315 -7.36 16.65 8.64
C ILE A 315 -6.19 17.24 9.41
N PHE A 316 -5.29 16.40 9.94
CA PHE A 316 -4.03 16.81 10.53
C PHE A 316 -2.92 16.71 9.47
N ASN A 317 -2.31 17.84 9.13
CA ASN A 317 -1.33 17.94 8.06
C ASN A 317 -0.37 19.12 8.32
N ARG A 318 0.51 19.41 7.39
CA ARG A 318 1.49 20.50 7.53
C ARG A 318 0.88 21.85 7.87
N SER A 319 -0.32 22.19 7.34
CA SER A 319 -0.95 23.50 7.55
C SER A 319 -1.36 23.77 9.00
N ASN A 320 -1.65 22.73 9.78
CA ASN A 320 -1.99 22.81 11.19
C ASN A 320 -0.96 22.11 12.09
N ARG A 321 0.28 21.97 11.60
CA ARG A 321 1.39 21.34 12.31
C ARG A 321 1.06 19.90 12.77
N TYR A 322 0.29 19.14 11.97
CA TYR A 322 -0.11 17.75 12.26
C TYR A 322 -0.86 17.60 13.59
N GLY A 323 -1.55 18.64 14.04
CA GLY A 323 -2.26 18.65 15.33
C GLY A 323 -1.35 18.71 16.56
N TYR A 324 -0.07 19.06 16.41
CA TYR A 324 0.91 19.09 17.49
C TYR A 324 0.43 19.87 18.73
N ASN A 325 0.53 19.22 19.89
CA ASN A 325 0.20 19.76 21.20
C ASN A 325 1.37 19.53 22.17
N ALA A 326 1.96 20.62 22.67
CA ALA A 326 3.12 20.57 23.58
C ALA A 326 2.80 19.94 24.95
N GLN A 327 1.56 20.06 25.45
CA GLN A 327 1.17 19.43 26.71
C GLN A 327 1.00 17.92 26.54
N GLU A 328 0.37 17.48 25.45
CA GLU A 328 0.25 16.07 25.12
C GLU A 328 1.64 15.42 24.94
N GLN A 329 2.58 16.12 24.25
CA GLN A 329 3.96 15.65 24.09
C GLN A 329 4.66 15.39 25.42
N LYS A 330 4.32 16.14 26.47
CA LYS A 330 4.90 15.96 27.80
C LYS A 330 4.27 14.83 28.61
N THR A 331 3.01 14.50 28.33
CA THR A 331 2.21 13.70 29.27
C THR A 331 1.53 12.46 28.68
N GLN A 332 1.44 12.35 27.37
CA GLN A 332 0.65 11.28 26.73
C GLN A 332 1.41 10.53 25.64
N THR A 333 1.87 11.26 24.61
CA THR A 333 2.56 10.68 23.46
C THR A 333 3.91 11.34 23.25
N TYR A 334 4.87 10.59 22.74
CA TYR A 334 6.22 11.12 22.45
C TYR A 334 6.19 12.24 21.41
N THR A 335 5.27 12.17 20.44
CA THR A 335 5.15 13.15 19.36
C THR A 335 4.29 14.36 19.73
N GLY A 336 3.30 14.22 20.59
CA GLY A 336 2.27 15.23 20.84
C GLY A 336 1.34 15.45 19.64
N MET A 337 1.15 14.42 18.79
CA MET A 337 0.34 14.50 17.56
C MET A 337 -0.85 13.54 17.59
N GLY A 338 -1.45 13.35 18.75
CA GLY A 338 -2.61 12.49 18.95
C GLY A 338 -2.27 11.00 18.98
N MET A 339 -3.30 10.19 18.87
CA MET A 339 -3.20 8.73 19.00
C MET A 339 -3.17 7.98 17.65
N ASP A 340 -3.31 8.70 16.53
CA ASP A 340 -3.27 8.06 15.19
C ASP A 340 -1.84 7.92 14.69
N ILE A 341 -1.32 6.70 14.70
CA ILE A 341 0.05 6.38 14.26
C ILE A 341 0.34 6.80 12.82
N ASN A 342 -0.66 6.81 11.94
CA ASN A 342 -0.46 7.26 10.57
C ASN A 342 -0.15 8.77 10.47
N ILE A 343 -0.63 9.59 11.44
CA ILE A 343 -0.27 11.00 11.50
C ILE A 343 1.19 11.17 11.95
N HIS A 344 1.66 10.32 12.85
CA HIS A 344 3.07 10.30 13.26
C HIS A 344 3.98 9.97 12.07
N ASP A 345 3.64 8.93 11.31
CA ASP A 345 4.38 8.53 10.10
C ASP A 345 4.32 9.62 9.02
N GLN A 346 3.14 10.21 8.81
CA GLN A 346 2.96 11.32 7.89
C GLN A 346 3.89 12.49 8.21
N TRP A 347 3.92 12.92 9.49
CA TRP A 347 4.83 13.98 9.92
C TRP A 347 6.29 13.62 9.64
N ALA A 348 6.71 12.41 10.00
CA ALA A 348 8.08 11.97 9.80
C ALA A 348 8.47 11.98 8.31
N CYS A 349 7.59 11.50 7.43
CA CYS A 349 7.85 11.45 5.99
C CYS A 349 7.78 12.84 5.34
N GLU A 350 6.72 13.62 5.59
CA GLU A 350 6.52 14.91 4.93
C GLU A 350 7.53 15.97 5.36
N THR A 351 8.05 15.91 6.61
CA THR A 351 9.04 16.87 7.10
C THR A 351 10.44 16.66 6.55
N GLN A 352 10.72 15.53 5.91
CA GLN A 352 11.95 15.31 5.12
C GLN A 352 11.97 16.12 3.81
N GLY A 353 10.88 16.81 3.49
CA GLY A 353 10.67 17.54 2.25
C GLY A 353 9.86 16.76 1.21
N PRO A 354 9.46 17.41 0.11
CA PRO A 354 8.67 16.76 -0.95
C PRO A 354 9.35 15.50 -1.51
N ILE A 355 10.68 15.56 -1.69
CA ILE A 355 11.55 14.45 -2.04
C ILE A 355 12.75 14.51 -1.11
N GLN A 356 12.97 13.48 -0.32
CA GLN A 356 14.11 13.40 0.59
C GLN A 356 15.42 13.45 -0.17
N ASP A 357 16.34 14.30 0.26
CA ASP A 357 17.72 14.36 -0.23
C ASP A 357 18.59 13.27 0.44
N ARG A 358 18.65 12.10 -0.18
CA ARG A 358 19.41 10.94 0.29
C ARG A 358 20.92 11.07 0.13
N THR A 359 21.38 12.19 -0.42
CA THR A 359 22.82 12.49 -0.49
C THR A 359 23.38 13.02 0.83
N ARG A 360 22.47 13.42 1.75
CA ARG A 360 22.81 14.02 3.04
C ARG A 360 22.47 13.14 4.25
N GLU A 361 21.92 11.96 4.01
CA GLU A 361 21.52 11.04 5.08
C GLU A 361 22.73 10.30 5.70
N HIS A 362 22.57 9.88 6.95
CA HIS A 362 23.56 9.06 7.67
C HIS A 362 22.86 7.79 8.17
N LEU A 363 22.95 6.73 7.37
CA LEU A 363 22.33 5.45 7.71
C LEU A 363 23.16 4.67 8.72
N GLY A 364 22.48 4.12 9.72
CA GLY A 364 23.05 3.30 10.77
C GLY A 364 22.73 1.81 10.63
N THR A 365 23.04 1.05 11.69
CA THR A 365 22.75 -0.38 11.73
C THR A 365 21.25 -0.68 11.75
N SER A 366 20.44 0.22 12.31
CA SER A 366 18.96 0.12 12.32
C SER A 366 18.36 0.20 10.92
N ASP A 367 19.05 0.84 9.97
CA ASP A 367 18.56 1.08 8.60
C ASP A 367 18.88 -0.07 7.61
N ARG A 368 19.35 -1.22 8.11
CA ARG A 368 19.75 -2.36 7.26
C ARG A 368 18.67 -2.79 6.28
N GLY A 369 17.39 -2.75 6.71
CA GLY A 369 16.24 -3.08 5.87
C GLY A 369 16.10 -2.12 4.69
N ILE A 370 16.23 -0.83 4.96
CA ILE A 370 16.18 0.24 3.96
C ILE A 370 17.35 0.11 2.97
N ILE A 371 18.58 -0.13 3.47
CA ILE A 371 19.77 -0.31 2.62
C ILE A 371 19.58 -1.51 1.68
N ALA A 372 19.09 -2.64 2.20
CA ALA A 372 18.86 -3.84 1.40
C ALA A 372 17.76 -3.63 0.36
N TYR A 373 16.67 -2.97 0.74
CA TYR A 373 15.57 -2.63 -0.16
C TYR A 373 16.02 -1.70 -1.29
N ARG A 374 16.76 -0.63 -0.98
CA ARG A 374 17.26 0.32 -2.01
C ARG A 374 18.19 -0.36 -3.02
N ARG A 375 19.02 -1.31 -2.56
CA ARG A 375 19.83 -2.11 -3.50
C ARG A 375 18.95 -2.92 -4.44
N MET A 376 17.95 -3.61 -3.90
CA MET A 376 17.00 -4.40 -4.69
C MET A 376 16.24 -3.52 -5.70
N LEU A 377 15.87 -2.31 -5.30
CA LEU A 377 15.20 -1.33 -6.17
C LEU A 377 16.11 -0.88 -7.34
N LEU A 378 17.36 -0.53 -7.05
CA LEU A 378 18.33 -0.15 -8.08
C LEU A 378 18.65 -1.31 -9.04
N ASP A 379 18.79 -2.52 -8.53
CA ASP A 379 19.02 -3.73 -9.34
C ASP A 379 17.83 -4.00 -10.28
N ALA A 380 16.59 -3.83 -9.78
CA ALA A 380 15.39 -4.02 -10.58
C ALA A 380 15.22 -2.92 -11.66
N ILE A 381 15.55 -1.67 -11.35
CA ILE A 381 15.57 -0.58 -12.34
C ILE A 381 16.57 -0.92 -13.45
N ALA A 382 17.78 -1.36 -13.08
CA ALA A 382 18.81 -1.74 -14.05
C ALA A 382 18.39 -2.94 -14.91
N ALA A 383 17.67 -3.91 -14.34
CA ALA A 383 17.11 -5.05 -15.07
C ALA A 383 16.07 -4.60 -16.12
N VAL A 384 15.12 -3.73 -15.73
CA VAL A 384 14.12 -3.18 -16.66
C VAL A 384 14.77 -2.40 -17.80
N GLN A 385 15.80 -1.60 -17.51
CA GLN A 385 16.54 -0.85 -18.54
C GLN A 385 17.24 -1.77 -19.56
N LYS A 386 17.56 -3.02 -19.19
CA LYS A 386 18.10 -4.06 -20.08
C LYS A 386 17.01 -4.87 -20.79
N GLY A 387 15.73 -4.59 -20.53
CA GLY A 387 14.61 -5.39 -21.04
C GLY A 387 14.38 -6.70 -20.29
N GLU A 388 14.98 -6.89 -19.12
CA GLU A 388 14.79 -8.06 -18.27
C GLU A 388 13.51 -7.93 -17.44
N ARG A 389 12.90 -9.07 -17.09
CA ARG A 389 11.70 -9.12 -16.27
C ARG A 389 12.07 -8.87 -14.80
N PRO A 390 11.50 -7.85 -14.13
CA PRO A 390 11.87 -7.54 -12.74
C PRO A 390 11.25 -8.52 -11.75
N LEU A 391 11.81 -8.54 -10.52
CA LEU A 391 11.29 -9.32 -9.39
C LEU A 391 9.78 -9.07 -9.19
N MET A 392 9.01 -10.11 -8.84
CA MET A 392 7.56 -10.07 -8.62
C MET A 392 6.70 -9.76 -9.86
N CYS A 393 7.27 -9.69 -11.03
CA CYS A 393 6.51 -9.67 -12.28
C CYS A 393 6.16 -11.13 -12.66
N LEU A 394 5.12 -11.69 -12.02
CA LEU A 394 4.83 -13.12 -11.98
C LEU A 394 3.96 -13.60 -13.16
N ASP A 395 4.20 -14.80 -13.66
CA ASP A 395 3.21 -15.56 -14.41
C ASP A 395 2.22 -16.27 -13.47
N ALA A 396 1.18 -16.88 -14.04
CA ALA A 396 0.13 -17.51 -13.24
C ALA A 396 0.62 -18.73 -12.43
N ALA A 397 1.64 -19.44 -12.88
CA ALA A 397 2.19 -20.59 -12.16
C ALA A 397 3.01 -20.13 -10.95
N ALA A 398 3.92 -19.18 -11.13
CA ALA A 398 4.73 -18.60 -10.08
C ALA A 398 3.85 -17.87 -9.02
N ALA A 399 2.81 -17.15 -9.46
CA ALA A 399 1.91 -16.44 -8.56
C ALA A 399 1.21 -17.38 -7.56
N ARG A 400 0.80 -18.57 -8.00
CA ARG A 400 0.15 -19.58 -7.16
C ARG A 400 1.07 -20.24 -6.13
N THR A 401 2.38 -20.12 -6.27
CA THR A 401 3.34 -20.66 -5.28
C THR A 401 3.64 -19.69 -4.15
N LEU A 402 3.28 -18.41 -4.31
CA LEU A 402 3.53 -17.37 -3.31
C LEU A 402 2.33 -17.16 -2.40
N HIS A 403 2.43 -17.69 -1.19
CA HIS A 403 1.43 -17.57 -0.14
C HIS A 403 1.98 -16.73 1.02
N GLY A 404 1.12 -16.21 1.84
CA GLY A 404 1.50 -15.40 2.99
C GLY A 404 1.70 -13.93 2.61
N PRO A 405 2.86 -13.33 2.88
CA PRO A 405 3.88 -13.76 3.85
C PRO A 405 3.39 -13.71 5.30
N ASP A 406 4.02 -14.50 6.16
CA ASP A 406 3.70 -14.49 7.59
C ASP A 406 4.24 -13.22 8.27
N THR A 407 3.44 -12.67 9.18
CA THR A 407 3.83 -11.62 10.13
C THR A 407 3.58 -12.08 11.55
N VAL A 408 4.36 -11.62 12.50
CA VAL A 408 4.21 -11.97 13.92
C VAL A 408 4.57 -10.77 14.78
N ASP A 409 3.91 -10.66 15.91
CA ASP A 409 4.28 -9.76 17.00
C ASP A 409 4.01 -10.47 18.32
N GLY A 410 5.05 -10.82 19.09
CA GLY A 410 4.86 -11.57 20.32
C GLY A 410 6.12 -11.65 21.18
N VAL A 411 5.95 -12.14 22.41
CA VAL A 411 7.04 -12.36 23.39
C VAL A 411 7.20 -13.83 23.65
N GLY A 412 8.35 -14.39 23.29
CA GLY A 412 8.66 -15.81 23.42
C GLY A 412 10.01 -16.09 24.07
N PRO A 413 10.40 -17.38 24.15
CA PRO A 413 11.69 -17.80 24.72
C PRO A 413 12.87 -17.18 23.96
N ALA A 414 13.85 -16.68 24.70
CA ALA A 414 15.01 -16.02 24.10
C ALA A 414 15.87 -16.96 23.25
N GLN A 415 15.95 -18.25 23.63
CA GLN A 415 16.77 -19.24 22.91
C GLN A 415 16.06 -19.85 21.70
N ASP A 416 14.72 -19.96 21.74
CA ASP A 416 13.90 -20.64 20.72
C ASP A 416 12.98 -19.66 19.99
N TRP A 417 13.36 -18.40 19.88
CA TRP A 417 12.54 -17.35 19.26
C TRP A 417 12.13 -17.67 17.81
N GLU A 418 12.95 -18.43 17.06
CA GLU A 418 12.62 -18.85 15.69
C GLU A 418 11.47 -19.85 15.65
N ALA A 419 11.54 -20.89 16.49
CA ALA A 419 10.45 -21.87 16.62
C ALA A 419 9.17 -21.20 17.14
N TYR A 420 9.33 -20.26 18.07
CA TYR A 420 8.22 -19.51 18.65
C TYR A 420 7.42 -18.74 17.58
N TRP A 421 8.07 -17.87 16.79
CA TRP A 421 7.34 -17.07 15.81
C TRP A 421 6.74 -17.94 14.68
N LYS A 422 7.44 -19.00 14.25
CA LYS A 422 6.90 -19.96 13.27
C LYS A 422 5.65 -20.66 13.80
N GLY A 423 5.66 -21.06 15.05
CA GLY A 423 4.50 -21.67 15.72
C GLY A 423 3.33 -20.69 15.87
N LEU A 424 3.58 -19.40 16.14
CA LEU A 424 2.53 -18.36 16.14
C LEU A 424 1.89 -18.22 14.76
N ALA A 425 2.70 -18.12 13.71
CA ALA A 425 2.22 -18.00 12.34
C ALA A 425 1.40 -19.23 11.92
N GLU A 426 1.83 -20.43 12.28
CA GLU A 426 1.11 -21.68 12.02
C GLU A 426 -0.23 -21.73 12.73
N ARG A 427 -0.29 -21.38 14.04
CA ARG A 427 -1.56 -21.30 14.79
C ARG A 427 -2.53 -20.31 14.19
N ARG A 428 -2.07 -19.10 13.81
CA ARG A 428 -2.91 -18.11 13.15
C ARG A 428 -3.51 -18.65 11.86
N ARG A 429 -2.71 -19.30 11.01
CA ARG A 429 -3.18 -19.92 9.77
C ARG A 429 -4.16 -21.04 10.01
N ALA A 430 -3.92 -21.88 11.02
CA ALA A 430 -4.82 -22.96 11.38
C ALA A 430 -6.22 -22.47 11.81
N ASN A 431 -6.29 -21.26 12.39
CA ASN A 431 -7.55 -20.62 12.79
C ASN A 431 -8.31 -19.98 11.63
N ALA A 432 -7.66 -19.78 10.48
CA ALA A 432 -8.27 -19.17 9.29
C ALA A 432 -8.72 -20.25 8.29
N PRO A 433 -10.01 -20.57 8.22
CA PRO A 433 -10.52 -21.67 7.37
C PRO A 433 -10.32 -21.44 5.88
N TRP A 434 -10.01 -20.23 5.49
CA TRP A 434 -9.75 -19.84 4.09
C TRP A 434 -8.25 -19.92 3.69
N VAL A 435 -7.35 -20.16 4.65
CA VAL A 435 -5.93 -20.39 4.33
C VAL A 435 -5.76 -21.83 3.90
N ALA A 436 -5.38 -22.06 2.64
CA ALA A 436 -5.11 -23.40 2.14
C ALA A 436 -4.03 -24.10 3.00
N PRO A 437 -4.20 -25.39 3.35
CA PRO A 437 -3.15 -26.18 3.99
C PRO A 437 -1.88 -26.11 3.15
N LYS A 438 -0.73 -25.82 3.78
CA LYS A 438 0.56 -25.95 3.07
C LYS A 438 0.66 -27.37 2.52
N ALA A 439 0.84 -27.50 1.20
CA ALA A 439 1.15 -28.81 0.63
C ALA A 439 2.35 -29.41 1.39
N PRO A 440 2.29 -30.71 1.76
CA PRO A 440 3.40 -31.34 2.44
C PRO A 440 4.65 -31.17 1.60
N LYS A 441 5.75 -30.70 2.22
CA LYS A 441 7.05 -30.65 1.55
C LYS A 441 7.31 -32.07 1.04
N ALA A 442 7.52 -32.22 -0.27
CA ALA A 442 8.02 -33.46 -0.82
C ALA A 442 9.31 -33.83 -0.05
N ALA A 443 9.31 -35.03 0.51
CA ALA A 443 10.42 -35.58 1.29
C ALA A 443 11.65 -35.83 0.42
#